data_adffe8d357e3b3644b2b02848f21685e
#
_entry.id   adffe8d357e3b3644b2b02848f21685e
#
_cell.length_a   1.000
_cell.length_b   1.000
_cell.length_c   1.000
_cell.angle_alpha   90.00
_cell.angle_beta   90.00
_cell.angle_gamma   90.00
#
_symmetry.space_group_name_H-M   'P 1'
#
loop_
_entity.id
_entity.type
_entity.pdbx_description
1 polymer ?
#
loop_
_entity_poly.entity_id
_entity_poly.type
_entity_poly.pdbx_seq_one_letter_code
_entity_poly.pdbx_strand_id
1 'polypeptide(L)'
;MLSPSENTALLVMDVQPAALDRISDKDAYLTRVRATVEAARRKAVPIRFVVVGFRPGMPEVSPRNQVFGAYRKQASTMLVDPRPAITPEDGDVVVTKRRVSAFTGSDLEVVLRGGDVQHLVLCGIATSGVVLSTVREAADKDYRLTVLSDLCADPDPEVHRVLLEKVFVRQAAVIASEQWVQSLG
;
A
#
# COMPACT_ATOMS: atom_id res chain seq x y z
N MET A 1 -7.14 -21.78 15.80
CA MET A 1 -7.15 -20.42 15.20
C MET A 1 -5.69 -20.03 14.99
N LEU A 2 -5.31 -19.62 13.79
CA LEU A 2 -3.98 -19.08 13.53
C LEU A 2 -3.78 -17.80 14.36
N SER A 3 -2.57 -17.58 14.88
CA SER A 3 -2.20 -16.32 15.52
C SER A 3 -2.46 -15.14 14.56
N PRO A 4 -2.85 -13.94 15.05
CA PRO A 4 -3.03 -12.76 14.18
C PRO A 4 -1.80 -12.39 13.35
N SER A 5 -0.60 -12.81 13.77
CA SER A 5 0.66 -12.59 13.06
C SER A 5 1.04 -13.72 12.09
N GLU A 6 0.43 -14.92 12.24
CA GLU A 6 0.74 -16.04 11.35
C GLU A 6 0.25 -15.77 9.93
N ASN A 7 1.14 -15.99 8.96
CA ASN A 7 0.87 -15.81 7.53
C ASN A 7 0.34 -14.42 7.16
N THR A 8 0.73 -13.39 7.93
CA THR A 8 0.33 -12.00 7.75
C THR A 8 1.49 -11.17 7.19
N ALA A 9 1.21 -10.24 6.29
CA ALA A 9 2.16 -9.20 5.86
C ALA A 9 1.53 -7.80 5.92
N LEU A 10 2.31 -6.81 6.32
CA LEU A 10 1.94 -5.39 6.24
C LEU A 10 2.40 -4.82 4.89
N LEU A 11 1.46 -4.32 4.09
CA LEU A 11 1.72 -3.62 2.84
C LEU A 11 1.64 -2.11 3.05
N VAL A 12 2.76 -1.43 2.88
CA VAL A 12 2.88 0.04 2.93
C VAL A 12 2.96 0.53 1.49
N MET A 13 1.83 1.03 0.96
CA MET A 13 1.65 1.23 -0.48
C MET A 13 1.70 2.70 -0.88
N ASP A 14 2.58 3.02 -1.85
CA ASP A 14 2.77 4.34 -2.45
C ASP A 14 3.04 5.47 -1.42
N VAL A 15 3.57 5.13 -0.24
CA VAL A 15 4.07 6.11 0.74
C VAL A 15 5.41 6.63 0.23
N GLN A 16 5.35 7.47 -0.81
CA GLN A 16 6.46 8.06 -1.56
C GLN A 16 6.39 9.59 -1.47
N PRO A 17 7.50 10.33 -1.61
CA PRO A 17 7.49 11.80 -1.47
C PRO A 17 6.41 12.48 -2.31
N ALA A 18 6.28 12.10 -3.58
CA ALA A 18 5.30 12.69 -4.49
C ALA A 18 3.82 12.43 -4.09
N ALA A 19 3.54 11.31 -3.43
CA ALA A 19 2.21 11.02 -2.93
C ALA A 19 1.93 11.77 -1.62
N LEU A 20 2.94 11.89 -0.76
CA LEU A 20 2.86 12.63 0.50
C LEU A 20 2.59 14.12 0.28
N ASP A 21 3.13 14.72 -0.77
CA ASP A 21 2.89 16.14 -1.08
C ASP A 21 1.43 16.45 -1.50
N ARG A 22 0.61 15.42 -1.67
CA ARG A 22 -0.81 15.54 -2.07
C ARG A 22 -1.79 15.44 -0.89
N ILE A 23 -1.30 15.16 0.30
CA ILE A 23 -2.12 15.02 1.51
C ILE A 23 -1.79 16.12 2.52
N SER A 24 -2.80 16.51 3.30
CA SER A 24 -2.60 17.32 4.50
C SER A 24 -1.89 16.53 5.60
N ASP A 25 -1.22 17.19 6.51
CA ASP A 25 -0.58 16.60 7.70
C ASP A 25 0.37 15.43 7.41
N LYS A 26 1.16 15.52 6.32
CA LYS A 26 2.09 14.48 5.89
C LYS A 26 3.06 14.02 6.98
N ASP A 27 3.51 14.93 7.84
CA ASP A 27 4.47 14.60 8.91
C ASP A 27 3.81 13.77 10.02
N ALA A 28 2.60 14.12 10.44
CA ALA A 28 1.82 13.34 11.39
C ALA A 28 1.44 11.97 10.80
N TYR A 29 1.07 11.92 9.52
CA TYR A 29 0.80 10.69 8.81
C TYR A 29 2.05 9.77 8.79
N LEU A 30 3.20 10.29 8.37
CA LEU A 30 4.45 9.53 8.35
C LEU A 30 4.86 9.03 9.73
N THR A 31 4.67 9.83 10.77
CA THR A 31 4.96 9.45 12.15
C THR A 31 4.14 8.21 12.55
N ARG A 32 2.84 8.20 12.24
CA ARG A 32 1.98 7.04 12.52
C ARG A 32 2.38 5.80 11.72
N VAL A 33 2.67 5.97 10.41
CA VAL A 33 3.11 4.84 9.57
C VAL A 33 4.41 4.25 10.10
N ARG A 34 5.40 5.08 10.44
CA ARG A 34 6.68 4.62 11.03
C ARG A 34 6.46 3.83 12.31
N ALA A 35 5.68 4.38 13.25
CA ALA A 35 5.39 3.70 14.51
C ALA A 35 4.74 2.32 14.30
N THR A 36 3.84 2.22 13.33
CA THR A 36 3.17 0.96 12.98
C THR A 36 4.12 -0.04 12.32
N VAL A 37 4.98 0.41 11.39
CA VAL A 37 6.02 -0.41 10.76
C VAL A 37 6.98 -0.97 11.80
N GLU A 38 7.46 -0.13 12.73
CA GLU A 38 8.34 -0.55 13.82
C GLU A 38 7.67 -1.55 14.77
N ALA A 39 6.37 -1.34 15.07
CA ALA A 39 5.61 -2.29 15.88
C ALA A 39 5.48 -3.65 15.18
N ALA A 40 5.19 -3.66 13.88
CA ALA A 40 5.11 -4.86 13.06
C ALA A 40 6.44 -5.61 13.02
N ARG A 41 7.57 -4.91 12.82
CA ARG A 41 8.92 -5.49 12.84
C ARG A 41 9.23 -6.16 14.18
N ARG A 42 8.92 -5.49 15.30
CA ARG A 42 9.11 -6.08 16.65
C ARG A 42 8.33 -7.39 16.87
N LYS A 43 7.24 -7.57 16.14
CA LYS A 43 6.39 -8.76 16.17
C LYS A 43 6.66 -9.73 15.01
N ALA A 44 7.77 -9.54 14.31
CA ALA A 44 8.19 -10.35 13.16
C ALA A 44 7.13 -10.45 12.04
N VAL A 45 6.26 -9.43 11.91
CA VAL A 45 5.34 -9.33 10.77
C VAL A 45 6.11 -8.79 9.57
N PRO A 46 6.18 -9.54 8.45
CA PRO A 46 6.88 -9.13 7.25
C PRO A 46 6.35 -7.82 6.67
N ILE A 47 7.24 -6.89 6.33
CA ILE A 47 6.90 -5.61 5.70
C ILE A 47 7.14 -5.71 4.19
N ARG A 48 6.17 -5.23 3.42
CA ARG A 48 6.26 -5.09 1.96
C ARG A 48 5.99 -3.62 1.61
N PHE A 49 7.04 -2.90 1.26
CA PHE A 49 6.89 -1.56 0.71
C PHE A 49 6.54 -1.68 -0.76
N VAL A 50 5.38 -1.16 -1.15
CA VAL A 50 4.97 -1.12 -2.55
C VAL A 50 5.15 0.30 -3.07
N VAL A 51 5.88 0.44 -4.16
CA VAL A 51 6.15 1.73 -4.79
C VAL A 51 5.74 1.71 -6.26
N VAL A 52 5.19 2.80 -6.75
CA VAL A 52 4.97 2.94 -8.20
C VAL A 52 6.24 3.46 -8.86
N GLY A 53 6.65 2.81 -9.94
CA GLY A 53 7.84 3.23 -10.68
C GLY A 53 7.82 2.74 -12.11
N PHE A 54 8.60 3.41 -12.97
CA PHE A 54 8.68 3.11 -14.39
C PHE A 54 10.13 3.20 -14.87
N ARG A 55 10.42 2.53 -15.99
CA ARG A 55 11.69 2.67 -16.68
C ARG A 55 11.79 4.06 -17.32
N PRO A 56 13.00 4.56 -17.60
CA PRO A 56 13.19 5.79 -18.36
C PRO A 56 12.35 5.76 -19.66
N GLY A 57 11.62 6.86 -19.94
CA GLY A 57 10.72 6.95 -21.10
C GLY A 57 9.40 6.19 -20.96
N MET A 58 9.16 5.49 -19.85
CA MET A 58 7.94 4.77 -19.53
C MET A 58 7.42 3.87 -20.67
N PRO A 59 8.24 2.95 -21.21
CA PRO A 59 7.85 2.10 -22.34
C PRO A 59 6.65 1.20 -22.01
N GLU A 60 6.45 0.86 -20.74
CA GLU A 60 5.34 0.06 -20.24
C GLU A 60 4.00 0.82 -20.11
N VAL A 61 3.99 2.12 -20.37
CA VAL A 61 2.79 2.97 -20.24
C VAL A 61 2.16 3.22 -21.60
N SER A 62 0.93 2.70 -21.80
CA SER A 62 0.14 2.99 -23.00
C SER A 62 -0.36 4.45 -22.99
N PRO A 63 -0.35 5.14 -24.13
CA PRO A 63 -0.96 6.47 -24.24
C PRO A 63 -2.48 6.49 -23.99
N ARG A 64 -3.14 5.33 -24.04
CA ARG A 64 -4.56 5.16 -23.70
C ARG A 64 -4.82 5.14 -22.19
N ASN A 65 -3.79 4.93 -21.36
CA ASN A 65 -3.93 4.98 -19.92
C ASN A 65 -4.01 6.45 -19.47
N GLN A 66 -5.18 6.89 -19.01
CA GLN A 66 -5.41 8.30 -18.63
C GLN A 66 -4.50 8.76 -17.49
N VAL A 67 -4.32 7.94 -16.46
CA VAL A 67 -3.51 8.29 -15.28
C VAL A 67 -2.02 8.32 -15.64
N PHE A 68 -1.46 7.20 -16.03
CA PHE A 68 -0.01 7.09 -16.26
C PHE A 68 0.42 7.67 -17.61
N GLY A 69 -0.49 7.73 -18.60
CA GLY A 69 -0.25 8.40 -19.87
C GLY A 69 -0.03 9.91 -19.72
N ALA A 70 -0.67 10.54 -18.72
CA ALA A 70 -0.41 11.95 -18.39
C ALA A 70 1.01 12.15 -17.85
N TYR A 71 1.48 11.29 -16.95
CA TYR A 71 2.86 11.33 -16.45
C TYR A 71 3.88 11.12 -17.56
N ARG A 72 3.62 10.19 -18.48
CA ARG A 72 4.48 9.95 -19.64
C ARG A 72 4.56 11.19 -20.56
N LYS A 73 3.44 11.84 -20.82
CA LYS A 73 3.40 13.07 -21.65
C LYS A 73 4.17 14.23 -21.03
N GLN A 74 4.18 14.33 -19.70
CA GLN A 74 4.92 15.35 -18.96
C GLN A 74 6.41 15.01 -18.81
N ALA A 75 6.90 13.90 -19.38
CA ALA A 75 8.25 13.39 -19.20
C ALA A 75 8.68 13.35 -17.70
N SER A 76 7.74 12.98 -16.83
CA SER A 76 7.97 12.99 -15.39
C SER A 76 9.09 12.03 -15.00
N THR A 77 10.11 12.56 -14.34
CA THR A 77 11.21 11.77 -13.77
C THR A 77 10.91 11.25 -12.37
N MET A 78 9.84 11.72 -11.75
CA MET A 78 9.50 11.41 -10.35
C MET A 78 9.28 9.92 -10.08
N LEU A 79 8.93 9.16 -11.10
CA LEU A 79 8.61 7.73 -11.00
C LEU A 79 9.71 6.84 -11.59
N VAL A 80 10.88 7.39 -11.94
CA VAL A 80 11.99 6.63 -12.55
C VAL A 80 12.89 5.99 -11.50
N ASP A 81 13.02 6.60 -10.32
CA ASP A 81 13.74 6.04 -9.16
C ASP A 81 12.80 5.97 -7.95
N PRO A 82 11.91 4.98 -7.92
CA PRO A 82 10.89 4.89 -6.89
C PRO A 82 11.49 4.47 -5.56
N ARG A 83 11.30 5.31 -4.53
CA ARG A 83 11.73 5.02 -3.16
C ARG A 83 10.58 5.22 -2.19
N PRO A 84 10.41 4.32 -1.20
CA PRO A 84 9.50 4.59 -0.09
C PRO A 84 10.05 5.74 0.77
N ALA A 85 9.15 6.50 1.40
CA ALA A 85 9.53 7.58 2.32
C ALA A 85 10.01 7.08 3.69
N ILE A 86 9.83 5.80 3.95
CA ILE A 86 10.35 5.09 5.11
C ILE A 86 11.47 4.17 4.61
N THR A 87 12.64 4.28 5.21
CA THR A 87 13.78 3.46 4.84
C THR A 87 13.51 1.98 5.14
N PRO A 88 13.59 1.10 4.13
CA PRO A 88 13.54 -0.34 4.38
C PRO A 88 14.72 -0.82 5.21
N GLU A 89 14.49 -1.85 6.03
CA GLU A 89 15.51 -2.54 6.82
C GLU A 89 15.73 -3.97 6.29
N ASP A 90 16.74 -4.65 6.84
CA ASP A 90 17.02 -6.05 6.48
C ASP A 90 15.79 -6.93 6.76
N GLY A 91 15.37 -7.70 5.74
CA GLY A 91 14.16 -8.52 5.77
C GLY A 91 12.92 -7.85 5.18
N ASP A 92 12.91 -6.53 5.01
CA ASP A 92 11.85 -5.85 4.26
C ASP A 92 12.01 -6.09 2.75
N VAL A 93 10.89 -6.11 2.03
CA VAL A 93 10.91 -6.21 0.56
C VAL A 93 10.29 -4.97 -0.06
N VAL A 94 11.00 -4.38 -1.03
CA VAL A 94 10.47 -3.29 -1.86
C VAL A 94 9.97 -3.86 -3.18
N VAL A 95 8.67 -3.76 -3.39
CA VAL A 95 7.97 -4.20 -4.60
C VAL A 95 7.69 -3.00 -5.48
N THR A 96 8.14 -3.03 -6.73
CA THR A 96 7.85 -1.95 -7.69
C THR A 96 6.72 -2.37 -8.63
N LYS A 97 5.60 -1.65 -8.56
CA LYS A 97 4.44 -1.86 -9.42
C LYS A 97 4.40 -0.91 -10.62
N ARG A 98 3.65 -1.28 -11.66
CA ARG A 98 3.52 -0.53 -12.91
C ARG A 98 2.09 -0.05 -13.18
N ARG A 99 1.15 -0.35 -12.29
CA ARG A 99 -0.27 0.02 -12.39
C ARG A 99 -0.79 0.46 -11.04
N VAL A 100 -2.08 0.75 -10.95
CA VAL A 100 -2.69 1.30 -9.73
C VAL A 100 -2.69 0.26 -8.61
N SER A 101 -3.12 -0.97 -8.89
CA SER A 101 -3.05 -2.08 -7.91
C SER A 101 -1.59 -2.44 -7.58
N ALA A 102 -1.34 -2.86 -6.36
CA ALA A 102 -0.05 -3.35 -5.91
C ALA A 102 0.41 -4.62 -6.67
N PHE A 103 -0.52 -5.42 -7.17
CA PHE A 103 -0.23 -6.66 -7.88
C PHE A 103 0.12 -6.45 -9.35
N THR A 104 -0.58 -5.53 -10.00
CA THR A 104 -0.50 -5.42 -11.46
C THR A 104 0.84 -4.85 -11.93
N GLY A 105 1.61 -5.67 -12.64
CA GLY A 105 2.92 -5.30 -13.18
C GLY A 105 4.01 -5.27 -12.11
N SER A 106 3.87 -6.08 -11.07
CA SER A 106 4.83 -6.27 -9.98
C SER A 106 5.07 -7.77 -9.72
N ASP A 107 6.02 -8.06 -8.87
CA ASP A 107 6.31 -9.40 -8.33
C ASP A 107 5.65 -9.66 -6.96
N LEU A 108 4.73 -8.79 -6.53
CA LEU A 108 4.11 -8.89 -5.21
C LEU A 108 3.52 -10.29 -4.94
N GLU A 109 2.77 -10.85 -5.89
CA GLU A 109 2.14 -12.15 -5.70
C GLU A 109 3.17 -13.27 -5.48
N VAL A 110 4.29 -13.24 -6.19
CA VAL A 110 5.39 -14.18 -6.01
C VAL A 110 5.99 -14.07 -4.62
N VAL A 111 6.22 -12.84 -4.15
CA VAL A 111 6.76 -12.53 -2.81
C VAL A 111 5.82 -13.01 -1.71
N LEU A 112 4.51 -12.76 -1.86
CA LEU A 112 3.51 -13.17 -0.87
C LEU A 112 3.35 -14.69 -0.79
N ARG A 113 3.31 -15.38 -1.94
CA ARG A 113 3.22 -16.84 -1.99
C ARG A 113 4.48 -17.51 -1.45
N GLY A 114 5.66 -16.96 -1.77
CA GLY A 114 6.93 -17.45 -1.23
C GLY A 114 7.03 -17.37 0.29
N GLY A 115 6.33 -16.42 0.89
CA GLY A 115 6.21 -16.24 2.35
C GLY A 115 4.99 -16.92 2.98
N ASP A 116 4.23 -17.72 2.23
CA ASP A 116 2.96 -18.34 2.66
C ASP A 116 1.97 -17.33 3.27
N VAL A 117 1.95 -16.10 2.75
CA VAL A 117 1.08 -15.02 3.24
C VAL A 117 -0.36 -15.28 2.80
N GLN A 118 -1.27 -15.23 3.76
CA GLN A 118 -2.72 -15.43 3.57
C GLN A 118 -3.55 -14.24 4.06
N HIS A 119 -2.94 -13.35 4.84
CA HIS A 119 -3.58 -12.15 5.38
C HIS A 119 -2.75 -10.91 5.02
N LEU A 120 -3.40 -9.93 4.40
CA LEU A 120 -2.79 -8.65 4.06
C LEU A 120 -3.35 -7.55 4.96
N VAL A 121 -2.45 -6.82 5.60
CA VAL A 121 -2.77 -5.59 6.31
C VAL A 121 -2.33 -4.43 5.43
N LEU A 122 -3.26 -3.58 5.05
CA LEU A 122 -3.09 -2.61 3.97
C LEU A 122 -3.12 -1.18 4.51
N CYS A 123 -2.16 -0.37 4.10
CA CYS A 123 -2.15 1.08 4.27
C CYS A 123 -1.52 1.78 3.07
N GLY A 124 -1.75 3.07 2.88
CA GLY A 124 -1.10 3.82 1.81
C GLY A 124 -1.89 4.99 1.23
N ILE A 125 -1.35 5.56 0.18
CA ILE A 125 -1.82 6.76 -0.54
C ILE A 125 -1.94 6.48 -2.05
N ALA A 126 -3.09 6.70 -2.70
CA ALA A 126 -4.34 7.23 -2.16
C ALA A 126 -5.33 6.10 -1.85
N THR A 127 -6.26 6.37 -0.93
CA THR A 127 -7.36 5.46 -0.60
C THR A 127 -8.16 5.06 -1.84
N SER A 128 -8.49 6.02 -2.71
CA SER A 128 -9.21 5.82 -3.97
C SER A 128 -8.35 5.22 -5.09
N GLY A 129 -7.05 5.21 -4.92
CA GLY A 129 -6.09 4.69 -5.89
C GLY A 129 -5.61 3.28 -5.51
N VAL A 130 -4.37 3.22 -5.01
CA VAL A 130 -3.70 1.95 -4.72
C VAL A 130 -4.45 1.11 -3.69
N VAL A 131 -5.02 1.74 -2.64
CA VAL A 131 -5.72 0.96 -1.60
C VAL A 131 -6.96 0.29 -2.17
N LEU A 132 -7.85 1.05 -2.84
CA LEU A 132 -9.06 0.50 -3.46
C LEU A 132 -8.74 -0.60 -4.46
N SER A 133 -7.80 -0.35 -5.38
CA SER A 133 -7.45 -1.31 -6.43
C SER A 133 -6.85 -2.59 -5.85
N THR A 134 -6.02 -2.46 -4.81
CA THR A 134 -5.38 -3.61 -4.16
C THR A 134 -6.39 -4.40 -3.32
N VAL A 135 -7.29 -3.74 -2.60
CA VAL A 135 -8.37 -4.41 -1.85
C VAL A 135 -9.20 -5.29 -2.79
N ARG A 136 -9.62 -4.76 -3.95
CA ARG A 136 -10.41 -5.52 -4.93
C ARG A 136 -9.65 -6.73 -5.45
N GLU A 137 -8.43 -6.53 -5.95
CA GLU A 137 -7.63 -7.59 -6.54
C GLU A 137 -7.22 -8.65 -5.48
N ALA A 138 -6.88 -8.24 -4.27
CA ALA A 138 -6.52 -9.14 -3.19
C ALA A 138 -7.72 -9.99 -2.71
N ALA A 139 -8.91 -9.39 -2.65
CA ALA A 139 -10.13 -10.12 -2.32
C ALA A 139 -10.47 -11.19 -3.38
N ASP A 140 -10.31 -10.85 -4.67
CA ASP A 140 -10.51 -11.80 -5.78
C ASP A 140 -9.44 -12.91 -5.82
N LYS A 141 -8.33 -12.73 -5.09
CA LYS A 141 -7.25 -13.72 -4.90
C LYS A 141 -7.37 -14.49 -3.57
N ASP A 142 -8.51 -14.36 -2.87
CA ASP A 142 -8.82 -15.04 -1.61
C ASP A 142 -7.93 -14.67 -0.40
N TYR A 143 -7.28 -13.50 -0.42
CA TYR A 143 -6.58 -13.02 0.77
C TYR A 143 -7.57 -12.52 1.83
N ARG A 144 -7.31 -12.85 3.10
CA ARG A 144 -7.93 -12.13 4.22
C ARG A 144 -7.36 -10.71 4.26
N LEU A 145 -8.23 -9.71 4.46
CA LEU A 145 -7.84 -8.31 4.36
C LEU A 145 -8.16 -7.52 5.63
N THR A 146 -7.22 -6.69 6.04
CA THR A 146 -7.40 -5.62 7.02
C THR A 146 -6.91 -4.31 6.41
N VAL A 147 -7.69 -3.25 6.49
CA VAL A 147 -7.32 -1.89 6.08
C VAL A 147 -7.12 -1.05 7.32
N LEU A 148 -5.97 -0.42 7.45
CA LEU A 148 -5.65 0.50 8.55
C LEU A 148 -6.19 1.90 8.20
N SER A 149 -7.35 2.25 8.74
CA SER A 149 -8.11 3.43 8.35
C SER A 149 -7.35 4.75 8.53
N ASP A 150 -6.61 4.89 9.61
CA ASP A 150 -5.82 6.07 9.97
C ASP A 150 -4.45 6.13 9.27
N LEU A 151 -4.08 5.06 8.56
CA LEU A 151 -2.88 4.97 7.71
C LEU A 151 -3.21 4.89 6.21
N CYS A 152 -4.47 5.13 5.83
CA CYS A 152 -4.87 5.45 4.48
C CYS A 152 -5.12 6.96 4.39
N ALA A 153 -4.79 7.56 3.26
CA ALA A 153 -5.08 8.97 3.01
C ALA A 153 -5.50 9.20 1.56
N ASP A 154 -6.31 10.21 1.35
CA ASP A 154 -6.79 10.62 0.02
C ASP A 154 -6.83 12.15 -0.07
N PRO A 155 -6.54 12.75 -1.21
CA PRO A 155 -6.74 14.19 -1.42
C PRO A 155 -8.19 14.64 -1.24
N ASP A 156 -9.16 13.75 -1.48
CA ASP A 156 -10.58 14.02 -1.29
C ASP A 156 -11.10 13.34 -0.01
N PRO A 157 -11.43 14.12 1.04
CA PRO A 157 -11.89 13.57 2.33
C PRO A 157 -13.23 12.82 2.24
N GLU A 158 -14.12 13.22 1.34
CA GLU A 158 -15.42 12.55 1.18
C GLU A 158 -15.24 11.19 0.52
N VAL A 159 -14.43 11.12 -0.53
CA VAL A 159 -14.09 9.86 -1.19
C VAL A 159 -13.41 8.91 -0.20
N HIS A 160 -12.45 9.42 0.57
CA HIS A 160 -11.78 8.65 1.62
C HIS A 160 -12.78 8.04 2.61
N ARG A 161 -13.64 8.87 3.18
CA ARG A 161 -14.66 8.43 4.14
C ARG A 161 -15.60 7.37 3.55
N VAL A 162 -16.14 7.62 2.35
CA VAL A 162 -17.08 6.67 1.70
C VAL A 162 -16.40 5.32 1.43
N LEU A 163 -15.14 5.32 1.00
CA LEU A 163 -14.40 4.09 0.74
C LEU A 163 -14.21 3.28 2.02
N LEU A 164 -13.77 3.90 3.10
CA LEU A 164 -13.54 3.23 4.38
C LEU A 164 -14.83 2.71 5.00
N GLU A 165 -15.88 3.55 5.06
CA GLU A 165 -17.09 3.24 5.80
C GLU A 165 -18.09 2.35 5.03
N LYS A 166 -18.13 2.44 3.69
CA LYS A 166 -19.19 1.79 2.90
C LYS A 166 -18.70 0.78 1.87
N VAL A 167 -17.45 0.90 1.44
CA VAL A 167 -16.94 0.06 0.36
C VAL A 167 -16.03 -1.04 0.88
N PHE A 168 -14.97 -0.69 1.61
CA PHE A 168 -13.98 -1.66 2.07
C PHE A 168 -14.53 -2.66 3.09
N VAL A 169 -15.47 -2.25 3.92
CA VAL A 169 -16.12 -3.12 4.92
C VAL A 169 -16.81 -4.35 4.33
N ARG A 170 -16.99 -4.39 3.01
CA ARG A 170 -17.55 -5.56 2.30
C ARG A 170 -16.51 -6.63 2.03
N GLN A 171 -15.22 -6.31 2.05
CA GLN A 171 -14.13 -7.20 1.64
C GLN A 171 -12.98 -7.25 2.66
N ALA A 172 -12.96 -6.32 3.62
CA ALA A 172 -11.88 -6.15 4.58
C ALA A 172 -12.40 -5.77 5.96
N ALA A 173 -11.68 -6.13 7.01
CA ALA A 173 -11.80 -5.46 8.30
C ALA A 173 -11.18 -4.06 8.19
N VAL A 174 -11.92 -3.02 8.60
CA VAL A 174 -11.42 -1.63 8.60
C VAL A 174 -11.26 -1.20 10.05
N ILE A 175 -10.02 -1.03 10.50
CA ILE A 175 -9.68 -0.74 11.90
C ILE A 175 -8.57 0.31 11.98
N ALA A 176 -8.41 0.94 13.15
CA ALA A 176 -7.29 1.81 13.41
C ALA A 176 -5.98 1.03 13.59
N SER A 177 -4.86 1.65 13.25
CA SER A 177 -3.53 1.03 13.36
C SER A 177 -3.19 0.62 14.79
N GLU A 178 -3.57 1.43 15.78
CA GLU A 178 -3.38 1.11 17.18
C GLU A 178 -4.08 -0.20 17.58
N GLN A 179 -5.34 -0.36 17.14
CA GLN A 179 -6.11 -1.57 17.40
C GLN A 179 -5.45 -2.81 16.79
N TRP A 180 -4.92 -2.67 15.57
CA TRP A 180 -4.19 -3.74 14.94
C TRP A 180 -2.91 -4.09 15.70
N VAL A 181 -2.10 -3.08 16.06
CA VAL A 181 -0.85 -3.29 16.83
C VAL A 181 -1.12 -3.98 18.16
N GLN A 182 -2.18 -3.58 18.88
CA GLN A 182 -2.59 -4.25 20.12
C GLN A 182 -2.96 -5.72 19.90
N SER A 183 -3.53 -6.07 18.74
CA SER A 183 -3.90 -7.45 18.41
C SER A 183 -2.70 -8.37 18.13
N LEU A 184 -1.51 -7.81 17.95
CA LEU A 184 -0.29 -8.60 17.73
C LEU A 184 0.29 -9.18 19.04
N GLY A 185 -0.21 -8.81 20.18
CA GLY A 185 0.16 -9.35 21.50
C GLY A 185 1.35 -8.66 22.12
#